data_777450d43cc88b179cc8dffdddf1a4b0
#
_entry.id   777450d43cc88b179cc8dffdddf1a4b0
#
_cell.length_a   1.000
_cell.length_b   1.000
_cell.length_c   1.000
_cell.angle_alpha   90.00
_cell.angle_beta   90.00
_cell.angle_gamma   90.00
#
_symmetry.space_group_name_H-M   'P 1'
#
loop_
_entity.id
_entity.type
_entity.pdbx_description
1 polymer ?
#
loop_
_entity_poly.entity_id
_entity_poly.type
_entity_poly.pdbx_seq_one_letter_code
_entity_poly.pdbx_strand_id
1 'polypeptide(L)'
;PSHPNVYEPGKRPFHTIIPAFIMQNELPLMSFGLMGGSMQPQGHVQILINMFDYGMNPQEAGDAARMNHIGGRRPTGGGDDDLLGVLHVEPGVSQETVKQLEDMGHRVEVVADGIMFGGYQAIYRDQETGVYIGATEMRKDGLAIGY
;
A
#
# COMPACT_ATOMS: atom_id res chain seq x y z
N PRO A 1 29.91 12.76 6.30
CA PRO A 1 30.36 13.37 5.03
C PRO A 1 30.55 12.35 3.90
N SER A 2 30.77 11.08 4.23
CA SER A 2 31.05 10.02 3.22
C SER A 2 29.82 9.21 2.80
N HIS A 3 28.63 9.49 3.31
CA HIS A 3 27.43 8.75 2.96
C HIS A 3 26.94 9.11 1.54
N PRO A 4 26.54 8.13 0.70
CA PRO A 4 26.08 8.39 -0.66
C PRO A 4 24.90 9.39 -0.76
N ASN A 5 24.07 9.49 0.27
CA ASN A 5 22.91 10.37 0.31
C ASN A 5 23.16 11.73 0.99
N VAL A 6 24.42 12.12 1.20
CA VAL A 6 24.74 13.48 1.66
C VAL A 6 24.22 14.49 0.65
N TYR A 7 23.61 15.57 1.14
CA TYR A 7 23.16 16.66 0.29
C TYR A 7 24.35 17.31 -0.42
N GLU A 8 24.16 17.53 -1.72
CA GLU A 8 25.15 18.19 -2.60
C GLU A 8 24.39 18.87 -3.74
N PRO A 9 24.70 20.14 -4.08
CA PRO A 9 24.05 20.82 -5.20
C PRO A 9 24.22 20.05 -6.52
N GLY A 10 23.15 19.94 -7.30
CA GLY A 10 23.14 19.23 -8.57
C GLY A 10 23.06 17.70 -8.45
N LYS A 11 23.09 17.15 -7.25
CA LYS A 11 22.98 15.71 -7.00
C LYS A 11 21.51 15.28 -7.02
N ARG A 12 21.24 14.16 -7.69
CA ARG A 12 19.91 13.56 -7.70
C ARG A 12 19.65 12.85 -6.36
N PRO A 13 18.57 13.16 -5.64
CA PRO A 13 18.22 12.45 -4.42
C PRO A 13 17.84 11.00 -4.70
N PHE A 14 18.02 10.12 -3.72
CA PHE A 14 17.49 8.77 -3.77
C PHE A 14 15.95 8.84 -3.71
N HIS A 15 15.30 8.28 -4.73
CA HIS A 15 13.85 8.29 -4.83
C HIS A 15 13.23 7.21 -3.92
N THR A 16 12.33 7.61 -3.04
CA THR A 16 11.75 6.73 -2.00
C THR A 16 10.27 6.45 -2.17
N ILE A 17 9.62 7.08 -3.14
CA ILE A 17 8.18 6.90 -3.41
C ILE A 17 8.00 6.19 -4.75
N ILE A 18 6.90 5.42 -4.86
CA ILE A 18 6.52 4.68 -6.07
C ILE A 18 5.10 5.06 -6.50
N PRO A 19 4.86 6.30 -6.97
CA PRO A 19 3.55 6.67 -7.47
C PRO A 19 3.16 5.74 -8.63
N ALA A 20 1.89 5.37 -8.69
CA ALA A 20 1.38 4.47 -9.72
C ALA A 20 0.32 5.15 -10.59
N PHE A 21 0.22 4.68 -11.81
CA PHE A 21 -0.76 5.15 -12.77
C PHE A 21 -1.35 3.96 -13.53
N ILE A 22 -2.68 3.92 -13.62
CA ILE A 22 -3.41 2.86 -14.32
C ILE A 22 -3.97 3.42 -15.61
N MET A 23 -3.75 2.68 -16.68
CA MET A 23 -4.34 2.92 -17.99
C MET A 23 -5.31 1.80 -18.33
N GLN A 24 -6.43 2.12 -18.93
CA GLN A 24 -7.37 1.16 -19.49
C GLN A 24 -7.77 1.62 -20.89
N ASN A 25 -7.64 0.74 -21.89
CA ASN A 25 -7.93 1.05 -23.29
C ASN A 25 -7.22 2.33 -23.79
N GLU A 26 -5.94 2.48 -23.43
CA GLU A 26 -5.10 3.63 -23.73
C GLU A 26 -5.53 4.96 -23.08
N LEU A 27 -6.53 4.93 -22.21
CA LEU A 27 -7.02 6.09 -21.47
C LEU A 27 -6.59 6.05 -20.00
N PRO A 28 -6.32 7.21 -19.40
CA PRO A 28 -6.10 7.32 -17.96
C PRO A 28 -7.28 6.80 -17.18
N LEU A 29 -7.04 5.90 -16.22
CA LEU A 29 -8.07 5.40 -15.32
C LEU A 29 -7.86 5.90 -13.89
N MET A 30 -6.64 5.77 -13.36
CA MET A 30 -6.38 6.13 -11.96
C MET A 30 -4.93 6.52 -11.74
N SER A 31 -4.72 7.59 -11.01
CA SER A 31 -3.43 7.93 -10.40
C SER A 31 -3.53 7.67 -8.90
N PHE A 32 -2.58 6.92 -8.34
CA PHE A 32 -2.61 6.62 -6.91
C PHE A 32 -1.21 6.38 -6.33
N GLY A 33 -1.14 6.39 -5.04
CA GLY A 33 0.05 6.02 -4.29
C GLY A 33 -0.31 5.57 -2.88
N LEU A 34 0.57 4.79 -2.28
CA LEU A 34 0.46 4.38 -0.91
C LEU A 34 1.85 4.50 -0.28
N MET A 35 2.06 5.53 0.54
CA MET A 35 3.31 5.73 1.25
C MET A 35 3.47 4.70 2.38
N GLY A 36 4.68 4.42 2.84
CA GLY A 36 4.90 3.49 3.95
C GLY A 36 6.16 2.61 3.81
N GLY A 37 7.20 3.08 3.14
CA GLY A 37 8.45 2.32 3.00
C GLY A 37 8.22 0.98 2.28
N SER A 38 8.57 -0.14 2.91
CA SER A 38 8.38 -1.49 2.36
C SER A 38 6.91 -1.92 2.20
N MET A 39 5.99 -1.19 2.82
CA MET A 39 4.56 -1.38 2.64
C MET A 39 4.07 -0.93 1.26
N GLN A 40 4.75 0.00 0.59
CA GLN A 40 4.31 0.60 -0.66
C GLN A 40 3.91 -0.43 -1.73
N PRO A 41 4.77 -1.38 -2.16
CA PRO A 41 4.37 -2.36 -3.18
C PRO A 41 3.26 -3.29 -2.71
N GLN A 42 3.27 -3.70 -1.45
CA GLN A 42 2.25 -4.57 -0.87
C GLN A 42 0.89 -3.87 -0.84
N GLY A 43 0.86 -2.61 -0.41
CA GLY A 43 -0.35 -1.82 -0.37
C GLY A 43 -0.93 -1.53 -1.75
N HIS A 44 -0.08 -1.22 -2.75
CA HIS A 44 -0.53 -1.04 -4.13
C HIS A 44 -1.28 -2.26 -4.65
N VAL A 45 -0.73 -3.47 -4.45
CA VAL A 45 -1.38 -4.71 -4.89
C VAL A 45 -2.73 -4.90 -4.19
N GLN A 46 -2.81 -4.66 -2.88
CA GLN A 46 -4.05 -4.78 -2.13
C GLN A 46 -5.13 -3.81 -2.62
N ILE A 47 -4.78 -2.54 -2.88
CA ILE A 47 -5.70 -1.57 -3.46
C ILE A 47 -6.24 -2.06 -4.82
N LEU A 48 -5.36 -2.54 -5.70
CA LEU A 48 -5.76 -3.02 -7.03
C LEU A 48 -6.70 -4.23 -6.95
N ILE A 49 -6.38 -5.22 -6.12
CA ILE A 49 -7.22 -6.40 -5.90
C ILE A 49 -8.58 -5.99 -5.33
N ASN A 50 -8.61 -5.09 -4.34
CA ASN A 50 -9.85 -4.61 -3.74
C ASN A 50 -10.76 -3.94 -4.78
N MET A 51 -10.18 -3.14 -5.67
CA MET A 51 -10.96 -2.45 -6.71
C MET A 51 -11.38 -3.37 -7.85
N PHE A 52 -10.44 -4.12 -8.43
CA PHE A 52 -10.68 -4.79 -9.71
C PHE A 52 -11.17 -6.23 -9.57
N ASP A 53 -10.83 -6.92 -8.48
CA ASP A 53 -11.27 -8.30 -8.24
C ASP A 53 -12.50 -8.34 -7.31
N TYR A 54 -12.55 -7.45 -6.31
CA TYR A 54 -13.66 -7.40 -5.35
C TYR A 54 -14.69 -6.28 -5.65
N GLY A 55 -14.44 -5.41 -6.62
CA GLY A 55 -15.39 -4.39 -7.07
C GLY A 55 -15.60 -3.24 -6.09
N MET A 56 -14.67 -3.00 -5.16
CA MET A 56 -14.73 -1.89 -4.23
C MET A 56 -14.52 -0.56 -4.96
N ASN A 57 -15.21 0.49 -4.53
CA ASN A 57 -14.89 1.83 -5.00
C ASN A 57 -13.53 2.31 -4.46
N PRO A 58 -12.93 3.40 -5.01
CA PRO A 58 -11.60 3.85 -4.59
C PRO A 58 -11.46 4.13 -3.10
N GLN A 59 -12.49 4.66 -2.43
CA GLN A 59 -12.45 4.93 -1.00
C GLN A 59 -12.57 3.65 -0.17
N GLU A 60 -13.51 2.77 -0.52
CA GLU A 60 -13.67 1.46 0.13
C GLU A 60 -12.39 0.62 0.04
N ALA A 61 -11.74 0.62 -1.13
CA ALA A 61 -10.47 -0.08 -1.33
C ALA A 61 -9.35 0.48 -0.43
N GLY A 62 -9.36 1.78 -0.19
CA GLY A 62 -8.45 2.45 0.73
C GLY A 62 -8.73 2.14 2.20
N ASP A 63 -10.00 2.05 2.58
CA ASP A 63 -10.44 1.85 3.96
C ASP A 63 -10.41 0.37 4.38
N ALA A 64 -10.42 -0.56 3.43
CA ALA A 64 -10.35 -1.98 3.71
C ALA A 64 -9.13 -2.35 4.56
N ALA A 65 -9.30 -3.32 5.45
CA ALA A 65 -8.24 -3.81 6.31
C ALA A 65 -7.06 -4.33 5.49
N ARG A 66 -5.85 -3.93 5.87
CA ARG A 66 -4.61 -4.25 5.16
C ARG A 66 -3.77 -5.27 5.90
N MET A 67 -2.90 -5.89 5.12
CA MET A 67 -1.79 -6.68 5.63
C MET A 67 -0.46 -6.02 5.30
N ASN A 68 0.56 -6.28 6.11
CA ASN A 68 1.95 -5.87 5.87
C ASN A 68 2.88 -7.00 6.30
N HIS A 69 3.56 -7.61 5.36
CA HIS A 69 4.56 -8.65 5.64
C HIS A 69 5.91 -8.00 5.92
N ILE A 70 6.48 -8.29 7.09
CA ILE A 70 7.76 -7.76 7.54
C ILE A 70 8.74 -8.90 7.80
N GLY A 71 9.99 -8.71 7.40
CA GLY A 71 11.06 -9.71 7.55
C GLY A 71 11.21 -10.62 6.34
N GLY A 72 11.86 -11.77 6.55
CA GLY A 72 12.20 -12.69 5.48
C GLY A 72 13.42 -12.24 4.64
N ARG A 73 13.68 -12.93 3.54
CA ARG A 73 14.80 -12.63 2.65
C ARG A 73 14.62 -11.31 1.92
N ARG A 74 15.63 -10.46 1.98
CA ARG A 74 15.67 -9.23 1.18
C ARG A 74 16.34 -9.50 -0.17
N PRO A 75 15.85 -8.94 -1.28
CA PRO A 75 16.46 -9.11 -2.61
C PRO A 75 17.93 -8.64 -2.69
N THR A 76 18.30 -7.68 -1.85
CA THR A 76 19.64 -7.07 -1.79
C THR A 76 20.61 -7.81 -0.87
N GLY A 77 20.22 -8.95 -0.31
CA GLY A 77 20.99 -9.66 0.71
C GLY A 77 20.89 -9.01 2.10
N GLY A 78 21.26 -9.76 3.12
CA GLY A 78 21.02 -9.39 4.52
C GLY A 78 19.53 -9.54 4.89
N GLY A 79 19.26 -9.79 6.10
CA GLY A 79 17.95 -10.05 6.66
C GLY A 79 18.14 -10.95 7.87
N ASP A 80 17.16 -11.05 8.70
CA ASP A 80 17.17 -12.00 9.81
C ASP A 80 17.23 -13.43 9.26
N ASP A 81 17.84 -14.34 10.01
CA ASP A 81 17.88 -15.77 9.69
C ASP A 81 16.48 -16.40 9.66
N ASP A 82 15.47 -15.62 10.05
CA ASP A 82 14.07 -15.96 9.97
C ASP A 82 13.53 -15.76 8.54
N LEU A 83 13.47 -16.87 7.83
CA LEU A 83 13.04 -16.90 6.43
C LEU A 83 11.54 -16.62 6.23
N LEU A 84 10.73 -16.73 7.28
CA LEU A 84 9.27 -16.63 7.17
C LEU A 84 8.76 -15.19 7.37
N GLY A 85 9.46 -14.39 8.18
CA GLY A 85 8.96 -13.08 8.57
C GLY A 85 7.67 -13.14 9.40
N VAL A 86 7.01 -11.99 9.54
CA VAL A 86 5.73 -11.86 10.26
C VAL A 86 4.72 -11.16 9.36
N LEU A 87 3.52 -11.68 9.30
CA LEU A 87 2.39 -11.07 8.63
C LEU A 87 1.57 -10.26 9.63
N HIS A 88 1.75 -8.95 9.61
CA HIS A 88 0.88 -8.05 10.37
C HIS A 88 -0.43 -7.85 9.61
N VAL A 89 -1.55 -7.91 10.33
CA VAL A 89 -2.88 -7.65 9.78
C VAL A 89 -3.64 -6.66 10.66
N GLU A 90 -4.48 -5.85 10.05
CA GLU A 90 -5.35 -4.95 10.81
C GLU A 90 -6.52 -5.70 11.49
N PRO A 91 -7.10 -5.14 12.57
CA PRO A 91 -8.22 -5.78 13.29
C PRO A 91 -9.48 -6.06 12.44
N GLY A 92 -9.60 -5.42 11.27
CA GLY A 92 -10.68 -5.69 10.31
C GLY A 92 -10.58 -7.04 9.58
N VAL A 93 -9.43 -7.71 9.66
CA VAL A 93 -9.29 -9.09 9.14
C VAL A 93 -9.95 -10.07 10.11
N SER A 94 -10.79 -10.97 9.58
CA SER A 94 -11.55 -11.91 10.42
C SER A 94 -10.62 -12.88 11.18
N GLN A 95 -11.00 -13.27 12.38
CA GLN A 95 -10.26 -14.27 13.16
C GLN A 95 -10.18 -15.63 12.45
N GLU A 96 -11.18 -15.97 11.66
CA GLU A 96 -11.17 -17.17 10.84
C GLU A 96 -10.06 -17.10 9.78
N THR A 97 -9.93 -15.96 9.10
CA THR A 97 -8.87 -15.73 8.11
C THR A 97 -7.48 -15.77 8.78
N VAL A 98 -7.33 -15.15 9.95
CA VAL A 98 -6.08 -15.20 10.72
C VAL A 98 -5.72 -16.64 11.02
N LYS A 99 -6.68 -17.43 11.55
CA LYS A 99 -6.44 -18.85 11.85
C LYS A 99 -6.08 -19.67 10.60
N GLN A 100 -6.74 -19.44 9.47
CA GLN A 100 -6.41 -20.14 8.22
C GLN A 100 -4.98 -19.83 7.76
N LEU A 101 -4.53 -18.60 7.90
CA LEU A 101 -3.16 -18.19 7.58
C LEU A 101 -2.14 -18.86 8.52
N GLU A 102 -2.44 -18.95 9.81
CA GLU A 102 -1.61 -19.66 10.78
C GLU A 102 -1.55 -21.18 10.47
N ASP A 103 -2.68 -21.79 10.14
CA ASP A 103 -2.74 -23.22 9.74
C ASP A 103 -1.94 -23.48 8.44
N MET A 104 -1.76 -22.48 7.59
CA MET A 104 -0.88 -22.52 6.41
C MET A 104 0.61 -22.31 6.76
N GLY A 105 0.94 -22.01 8.00
CA GLY A 105 2.30 -21.82 8.49
C GLY A 105 2.79 -20.39 8.55
N HIS A 106 1.93 -19.40 8.33
CA HIS A 106 2.28 -17.99 8.53
C HIS A 106 2.32 -17.63 10.01
N ARG A 107 3.26 -16.77 10.39
CA ARG A 107 3.20 -16.09 11.68
C ARG A 107 2.39 -14.82 11.50
N VAL A 108 1.22 -14.76 12.15
CA VAL A 108 0.28 -13.64 12.01
C VAL A 108 0.20 -12.86 13.31
N GLU A 109 0.28 -11.54 13.21
CA GLU A 109 0.06 -10.61 14.32
C GLU A 109 -1.01 -9.60 13.96
N VAL A 110 -2.05 -9.49 14.80
CA VAL A 110 -3.08 -8.46 14.63
C VAL A 110 -2.58 -7.17 15.28
N VAL A 111 -2.45 -6.11 14.49
CA VAL A 111 -1.88 -4.84 14.91
C VAL A 111 -2.86 -3.70 14.69
N ALA A 112 -3.23 -3.02 15.76
CA ALA A 112 -4.19 -1.90 15.72
C ALA A 112 -3.57 -0.56 15.30
N ASP A 113 -2.23 -0.45 15.30
CA ASP A 113 -1.54 0.77 14.88
C ASP A 113 -1.53 0.90 13.36
N GLY A 114 -2.40 1.77 12.82
CA GLY A 114 -2.52 2.03 11.39
C GLY A 114 -1.27 2.64 10.74
N ILE A 115 -0.27 3.08 11.50
CA ILE A 115 0.93 3.74 10.95
C ILE A 115 1.68 2.81 9.99
N MET A 116 1.79 1.54 10.34
CA MET A 116 2.57 0.56 9.55
C MET A 116 1.86 0.06 8.28
N PHE A 117 0.58 0.38 8.09
CA PHE A 117 -0.19 -0.05 6.92
C PHE A 117 -0.25 0.99 5.80
N GLY A 118 0.58 2.01 5.91
CA GLY A 118 0.79 3.02 4.88
C GLY A 118 -0.27 4.12 4.85
N GLY A 119 -0.22 4.94 3.82
CA GLY A 119 -1.15 6.04 3.60
C GLY A 119 -1.49 6.17 2.12
N TYR A 120 -2.73 5.90 1.77
CA TYR A 120 -3.27 5.85 0.41
C TYR A 120 -3.86 7.19 -0.01
N GLN A 121 -3.61 7.57 -1.25
CA GLN A 121 -4.26 8.69 -1.93
C GLN A 121 -4.51 8.31 -3.38
N ALA A 122 -5.68 8.66 -3.92
CA ALA A 122 -5.99 8.37 -5.31
C ALA A 122 -6.91 9.41 -5.95
N ILE A 123 -6.80 9.47 -7.28
CA ILE A 123 -7.78 10.11 -8.16
C ILE A 123 -8.13 9.09 -9.24
N TYR A 124 -9.35 8.62 -9.20
CA TYR A 124 -9.94 7.75 -10.22
C TYR A 124 -10.75 8.59 -11.21
N ARG A 125 -10.66 8.26 -12.49
CA ARG A 125 -11.45 8.88 -13.53
C ARG A 125 -12.51 7.91 -14.03
N ASP A 126 -13.76 8.22 -13.81
CA ASP A 126 -14.86 7.51 -14.43
C ASP A 126 -14.80 7.73 -15.95
N GLN A 127 -14.69 6.64 -16.71
CA GLN A 127 -14.49 6.73 -18.16
C GLN A 127 -15.78 7.03 -18.94
N GLU A 128 -16.95 6.76 -18.36
CA GLU A 128 -18.24 7.03 -19.01
C GLU A 128 -18.63 8.49 -18.84
N THR A 129 -18.49 9.03 -17.63
CA THR A 129 -18.92 10.39 -17.29
C THR A 129 -17.79 11.43 -17.38
N GLY A 130 -16.53 10.97 -17.30
CA GLY A 130 -15.36 11.83 -17.20
C GLY A 130 -15.14 12.46 -15.83
N VAL A 131 -15.97 12.14 -14.84
CA VAL A 131 -15.89 12.66 -13.47
C VAL A 131 -14.65 12.10 -12.76
N TYR A 132 -13.97 12.95 -11.99
CA TYR A 132 -12.90 12.55 -11.11
C TYR A 132 -13.43 12.22 -9.71
N ILE A 133 -13.01 11.09 -9.19
CA ILE A 133 -13.37 10.59 -7.87
C ILE A 133 -12.09 10.54 -7.03
N GLY A 134 -12.01 11.40 -6.01
CA GLY A 134 -10.90 11.40 -5.06
C GLY A 134 -11.11 10.37 -3.95
N ALA A 135 -10.02 9.76 -3.49
CA ALA A 135 -10.00 8.91 -2.31
C ALA A 135 -8.79 9.24 -1.44
N THR A 136 -8.99 9.20 -0.12
CA THR A 136 -7.98 9.58 0.87
C THR A 136 -7.89 8.57 2.00
N GLU A 137 -6.76 8.53 2.65
CA GLU A 137 -6.43 7.58 3.71
C GLU A 137 -7.13 7.92 5.03
N MET A 138 -7.85 6.95 5.61
CA MET A 138 -8.47 7.10 6.93
C MET A 138 -7.48 6.94 8.09
N ARG A 139 -6.32 6.28 7.87
CA ARG A 139 -5.28 6.03 8.90
C ARG A 139 -4.34 7.22 9.09
N LYS A 140 -4.47 8.23 8.26
CA LYS A 140 -3.64 9.45 8.22
C LYS A 140 -4.54 10.69 8.16
N ASP A 141 -3.92 11.83 8.41
CA ASP A 141 -4.59 13.10 8.24
C ASP A 141 -4.49 13.52 6.76
N GLY A 142 -5.58 13.35 6.04
CA GLY A 142 -5.65 13.63 4.60
C GLY A 142 -7.06 14.04 4.18
N LEU A 143 -7.15 14.72 3.04
CA LEU A 143 -8.42 15.17 2.48
C LEU A 143 -8.39 15.07 0.96
N ALA A 144 -9.42 14.43 0.38
CA ALA A 144 -9.74 14.56 -1.03
C ALA A 144 -10.84 15.61 -1.18
N ILE A 145 -10.59 16.64 -1.99
CA ILE A 145 -11.54 17.74 -2.20
C ILE A 145 -11.71 18.02 -3.68
N GLY A 146 -12.94 18.25 -4.11
CA GLY A 146 -13.30 18.60 -5.46
C GLY A 146 -14.06 19.93 -5.50
N TYR A 147 -14.21 20.49 -6.71
CA TYR A 147 -14.99 21.70 -7.03
C TYR A 147 -15.74 21.51 -8.34
#